data_35bc58857d20b3bf571c976f92cb10dc
#
_entry.id   35bc58857d20b3bf571c976f92cb10dc
#
_cell.length_a   1.000
_cell.length_b   1.000
_cell.length_c   1.000
_cell.angle_alpha   90.00
_cell.angle_beta   90.00
_cell.angle_gamma   90.00
#
_symmetry.space_group_name_H-M   'P 1'
#
loop_
_entity.id
_entity.type
_entity.pdbx_description
1 polymer ?
#
loop_
_entity_poly.entity_id
_entity_poly.type
_entity_poly.pdbx_seq_one_letter_code
_entity_poly.pdbx_strand_id
1 'polypeptide(L)'
;MFNLNDTMRYFLCPGRTDMRKGISSLCGVVHEKMNSEVRNGDVFIFIGSSRRLMKLLHAEDGGMVMYVKRLEAGRFKLPEYDPKSNSYPMAVSYTHL
;
A
#
# COMPACT_ATOMS: atom_id res chain seq x y z
N MET A 1 6.03 15.76 -5.92
CA MET A 1 5.11 14.90 -6.71
C MET A 1 5.46 13.45 -6.49
N PHE A 2 4.45 12.62 -6.37
CA PHE A 2 4.65 11.20 -6.17
C PHE A 2 4.82 10.50 -7.52
N ASN A 3 5.99 9.91 -7.73
CA ASN A 3 6.29 9.16 -8.95
C ASN A 3 6.60 7.71 -8.58
N LEU A 4 5.83 6.79 -9.08
CA LEU A 4 6.09 5.37 -8.92
C LEU A 4 7.18 4.94 -9.88
N ASN A 5 8.19 4.25 -9.39
CA ASN A 5 9.26 3.72 -10.22
C ASN A 5 9.78 2.41 -9.62
N ASP A 6 10.61 1.72 -10.36
CA ASP A 6 11.11 0.39 -9.97
C ASP A 6 12.25 0.44 -8.95
N THR A 7 12.72 1.62 -8.56
CA THR A 7 13.69 1.75 -7.46
C THR A 7 13.00 1.82 -6.10
N MET A 8 11.70 2.07 -6.06
CA MET A 8 10.92 2.07 -4.83
C MET A 8 10.55 0.64 -4.45
N ARG A 9 10.41 0.41 -3.16
CA ARG A 9 9.90 -0.86 -2.66
C ARG A 9 8.41 -0.73 -2.40
N TYR A 10 7.65 -1.69 -2.92
CA TYR A 10 6.20 -1.69 -2.81
C TYR A 10 5.75 -2.90 -2.02
N PHE A 11 4.93 -2.68 -1.01
CA PHE A 11 4.42 -3.73 -0.14
C PHE A 11 2.91 -3.62 -0.04
N LEU A 12 2.23 -4.71 -0.33
CA LEU A 12 0.79 -4.79 -0.15
C LEU A 12 0.49 -5.38 1.23
N CYS A 13 -0.30 -4.66 2.02
CA CYS A 13 -0.72 -5.17 3.32
C CYS A 13 -1.65 -6.37 3.12
N PRO A 14 -1.36 -7.52 3.77
CA PRO A 14 -2.24 -8.68 3.66
C PRO A 14 -3.63 -8.41 4.21
N GLY A 15 -4.62 -9.01 3.58
CA GLY A 15 -5.99 -8.91 4.03
C GLY A 15 -6.65 -7.58 3.71
N ARG A 16 -7.77 -7.35 4.36
CA ARG A 16 -8.57 -6.13 4.16
C ARG A 16 -8.14 -5.08 5.16
N THR A 17 -8.11 -3.84 4.71
CA THR A 17 -7.81 -2.70 5.58
C THR A 17 -9.06 -1.82 5.69
N ASP A 18 -9.31 -1.34 6.89
CA ASP A 18 -10.37 -0.36 7.11
C ASP A 18 -9.96 0.96 6.43
N MET A 19 -10.69 1.34 5.41
CA MET A 19 -10.37 2.51 4.59
C MET A 19 -10.66 3.84 5.28
N ARG A 20 -11.15 3.82 6.53
CA ARG A 20 -11.31 5.04 7.33
C ARG A 20 -10.01 5.44 8.01
N LYS A 21 -9.01 4.58 8.03
CA LYS A 21 -7.74 4.84 8.71
C LYS A 21 -6.96 5.95 7.98
N GLY A 22 -6.42 6.86 8.76
CA GLY A 22 -5.53 7.90 8.27
C GLY A 22 -4.06 7.50 8.35
N ILE A 23 -3.18 8.48 8.14
CA ILE A 23 -1.73 8.24 8.06
C ILE A 23 -1.19 7.53 9.30
N SER A 24 -1.45 8.07 10.48
CA SER A 24 -0.90 7.49 11.72
C SER A 24 -1.41 6.08 11.96
N SER A 25 -2.70 5.84 11.74
CA SER A 25 -3.28 4.52 11.92
C SER A 25 -2.70 3.51 10.93
N LEU A 26 -2.46 3.92 9.69
CA LEU A 26 -1.87 3.04 8.69
C LEU A 26 -0.40 2.74 9.01
N CYS A 27 0.35 3.68 9.57
CA CYS A 27 1.70 3.41 10.08
C CYS A 27 1.66 2.32 11.15
N GLY A 28 0.66 2.37 12.03
CA GLY A 28 0.44 1.33 13.02
C GLY A 28 0.17 -0.03 12.40
N VAL A 29 -0.61 -0.08 11.33
CA VAL A 29 -0.88 -1.32 10.60
C VAL A 29 0.39 -1.90 10.02
N VAL A 30 1.24 -1.07 9.44
CA VAL A 30 2.53 -1.52 8.90
C VAL A 30 3.37 -2.16 10.01
N HIS A 31 3.44 -1.50 11.15
CA HIS A 31 4.22 -2.01 12.29
C HIS A 31 3.67 -3.33 12.82
N GLU A 32 2.36 -3.42 13.02
CA GLU A 32 1.73 -4.57 13.65
C GLU A 32 1.52 -5.77 12.73
N LYS A 33 1.02 -5.53 11.52
CA LYS A 33 0.67 -6.61 10.60
C LYS A 33 1.79 -7.02 9.67
N MET A 34 2.65 -6.08 9.31
CA MET A 34 3.71 -6.34 8.35
C MET A 34 5.06 -6.46 9.02
N ASN A 35 5.10 -6.27 10.32
CA ASN A 35 6.32 -6.32 11.14
C ASN A 35 7.44 -5.48 10.51
N SER A 36 7.07 -4.31 10.04
CA SER A 36 7.96 -3.41 9.34
C SER A 36 7.78 -2.00 9.86
N GLU A 37 8.70 -1.13 9.47
CA GLU A 37 8.57 0.30 9.69
C GLU A 37 8.56 0.99 8.35
N VAL A 38 7.83 2.09 8.26
CA VAL A 38 7.80 2.88 7.05
C VAL A 38 9.12 3.63 6.94
N ARG A 39 9.90 3.31 5.92
CA ARG A 39 11.18 3.94 5.65
C ARG A 39 11.06 4.87 4.46
N ASN A 40 11.97 5.85 4.41
CA ASN A 40 11.99 6.77 3.29
C ASN A 40 12.06 6.00 1.96
N GLY A 41 11.16 6.33 1.06
CA GLY A 41 11.06 5.69 -0.25
C GLY A 41 10.17 4.47 -0.32
N ASP A 42 9.77 3.87 0.80
CA ASP A 42 8.87 2.72 0.78
C ASP A 42 7.44 3.15 0.47
N VAL A 43 6.72 2.30 -0.24
CA VAL A 43 5.31 2.48 -0.54
C VAL A 43 4.52 1.29 0.00
N PHE A 44 3.58 1.57 0.87
CA PHE A 44 2.69 0.55 1.43
C PHE A 44 1.30 0.72 0.87
N ILE A 45 0.72 -0.39 0.44
CA ILE A 45 -0.55 -0.40 -0.26
C ILE A 45 -1.60 -1.11 0.57
N PHE A 46 -2.73 -0.46 0.76
CA PHE A 46 -3.84 -0.97 1.56
C PHE A 46 -5.08 -1.00 0.71
N ILE A 47 -5.75 -2.14 0.68
CA ILE A 47 -6.94 -2.32 -0.14
C ILE A 47 -8.13 -2.66 0.75
N GLY A 48 -9.22 -1.96 0.55
CA GLY A 48 -10.45 -2.16 1.28
C GLY A 48 -11.20 -3.43 0.86
N SER A 49 -12.22 -3.78 1.63
CA SER A 49 -12.97 -5.02 1.41
C SER A 49 -13.67 -5.10 0.06
N SER A 50 -14.07 -3.98 -0.50
CA SER A 50 -14.70 -3.95 -1.82
C SER A 50 -13.71 -4.13 -2.97
N ARG A 51 -12.42 -3.94 -2.69
CA ARG A 51 -11.35 -3.88 -3.71
C ARG A 51 -11.56 -2.79 -4.75
N ARG A 52 -12.29 -1.75 -4.37
CA ARG A 52 -12.52 -0.57 -5.23
C ARG A 52 -11.84 0.68 -4.67
N LEU A 53 -11.39 0.63 -3.43
CA LEU A 53 -10.72 1.72 -2.76
C LEU A 53 -9.37 1.26 -2.26
N MET A 54 -8.34 2.03 -2.58
CA MET A 54 -6.97 1.74 -2.21
C MET A 54 -6.34 2.98 -1.58
N LYS A 55 -5.52 2.78 -0.56
CA LYS A 55 -4.68 3.82 0.00
C LYS A 55 -3.23 3.44 -0.16
N LEU A 56 -2.40 4.41 -0.53
CA LEU A 56 -0.95 4.27 -0.60
C LEU A 56 -0.34 5.14 0.47
N LEU A 57 0.53 4.56 1.28
CA LEU A 57 1.28 5.29 2.29
C LEU A 57 2.73 5.35 1.83
N HIS A 58 3.25 6.55 1.69
CA HIS A 58 4.60 6.77 1.16
C HIS A 58 5.36 7.75 2.03
N ALA A 59 6.55 7.34 2.45
CA ALA A 59 7.44 8.21 3.20
C ALA A 59 8.37 8.92 2.22
N GLU A 60 8.39 10.24 2.26
CA GLU A 60 9.27 11.04 1.42
C GLU A 60 9.73 12.28 2.17
N ASP A 61 10.99 12.58 2.05
CA ASP A 61 11.63 13.84 2.51
C ASP A 61 11.11 14.39 3.84
N GLY A 62 11.18 13.57 4.88
CA GLY A 62 10.83 14.00 6.23
C GLY A 62 9.35 14.04 6.53
N GLY A 63 8.53 13.51 5.66
CA GLY A 63 7.10 13.47 5.86
C GLY A 63 6.45 12.22 5.31
N MET A 64 5.15 12.11 5.57
CA MET A 64 4.34 11.00 5.08
C MET A 64 3.28 11.53 4.16
N VAL A 65 3.05 10.83 3.06
CA VAL A 65 2.00 11.17 2.11
C VAL A 65 1.06 9.98 1.99
N MET A 66 -0.21 10.25 1.97
CA MET A 66 -1.23 9.24 1.73
C MET A 66 -2.00 9.59 0.47
N TYR A 67 -2.03 8.64 -0.46
CA TYR A 67 -2.82 8.76 -1.69
C TYR A 67 -4.02 7.84 -1.61
N VAL A 68 -5.13 8.30 -2.14
CA VAL A 68 -6.36 7.50 -2.19
C VAL A 68 -6.77 7.36 -3.64
N LYS A 69 -7.03 6.13 -4.04
CA LYS A 69 -7.57 5.86 -5.37
C LYS A 69 -8.85 5.05 -5.26
N ARG A 70 -9.89 5.54 -5.89
CA ARG A 70 -11.18 4.87 -5.99
C ARG A 70 -11.41 4.48 -7.44
N LEU A 71 -11.71 3.21 -7.67
CA LEU A 71 -12.07 2.76 -9.01
C LEU A 71 -13.54 3.06 -9.28
N GLU A 72 -13.81 3.64 -10.43
CA GLU A 72 -15.19 3.87 -10.87
C GLU A 72 -15.86 2.59 -11.34
N ALA A 73 -15.06 1.66 -11.85
CA ALA A 73 -15.52 0.36 -12.31
C ALA A 73 -14.44 -0.68 -12.06
N GLY A 74 -14.86 -1.94 -11.95
CA GLY A 74 -13.91 -3.03 -11.71
C GLY A 74 -13.40 -3.06 -10.29
N ARG A 75 -12.40 -3.89 -10.08
CA ARG A 75 -11.76 -4.09 -8.77
C ARG A 75 -10.27 -4.24 -8.94
N PHE A 76 -9.52 -3.88 -7.90
CA PHE A 76 -8.08 -4.13 -7.86
C PHE A 76 -7.83 -5.63 -7.83
N LYS A 77 -6.85 -6.08 -8.60
CA LYS A 77 -6.36 -7.44 -8.54
C LYS A 77 -5.29 -7.54 -7.49
N LEU A 78 -5.36 -8.59 -6.67
CA LEU A 78 -4.39 -8.81 -5.62
C LEU A 78 -3.33 -9.79 -6.13
N PRO A 79 -2.03 -9.48 -5.94
CA PRO A 79 -0.96 -10.42 -6.24
C PRO A 79 -0.94 -11.55 -5.20
N GLU A 80 -0.19 -12.61 -5.48
CA GLU A 80 -0.01 -13.70 -4.54
C GLU A 80 0.77 -13.22 -3.32
N TYR A 81 0.36 -13.72 -2.15
CA TYR A 81 1.03 -13.42 -0.91
C TYR A 81 2.42 -14.11 -0.87
N ASP A 82 3.43 -13.37 -0.42
CA ASP A 82 4.76 -13.91 -0.17
C ASP A 82 4.93 -14.15 1.33
N PRO A 83 4.90 -15.42 1.78
CA PRO A 83 5.03 -15.71 3.21
C PRO A 83 6.40 -15.37 3.78
N LYS A 84 7.44 -15.28 2.96
CA LYS A 84 8.79 -14.96 3.44
C LYS A 84 8.90 -13.51 3.87
N SER A 85 8.28 -12.60 3.15
CA SER A 85 8.32 -11.18 3.48
C SER A 85 7.13 -10.74 4.33
N ASN A 86 6.19 -11.65 4.58
CA ASN A 86 4.93 -11.35 5.25
C ASN A 86 4.19 -10.18 4.58
N SER A 87 4.31 -10.09 3.27
CA SER A 87 3.68 -9.06 2.47
C SER A 87 3.50 -9.55 1.04
N TYR A 88 2.89 -8.72 0.21
CA TYR A 88 2.76 -9.00 -1.21
C TYR A 88 3.82 -8.18 -1.96
N PRO A 89 4.84 -8.83 -2.54
CA PRO A 89 5.75 -8.10 -3.42
C PRO A 89 4.99 -7.69 -4.67
N MET A 90 5.22 -6.46 -5.12
CA MET A 90 4.49 -5.92 -6.25
C MET A 90 5.44 -5.41 -7.32
N ALA A 91 5.12 -5.74 -8.54
CA ALA A 91 5.72 -5.06 -9.67
C ALA A 91 5.12 -3.66 -9.80
N VAL A 92 5.82 -2.77 -10.46
CA VAL A 92 5.41 -1.38 -10.60
C VAL A 92 4.24 -1.20 -11.56
N SER A 93 3.77 -2.22 -12.19
CA SER A 93 2.70 -2.13 -13.18
C SER A 93 1.35 -1.92 -12.52
N TYR A 94 0.69 -0.83 -12.88
CA TYR A 94 -0.62 -0.46 -12.37
C TYR A 94 -1.66 -0.32 -13.47
N THR A 95 -1.39 -0.85 -14.62
CA THR A 95 -2.25 -0.62 -15.78
C THR A 95 -3.65 -1.16 -15.62
N HIS A 96 -3.81 -2.16 -14.79
CA HIS A 96 -5.10 -2.78 -14.52
C HIS A 96 -5.80 -2.26 -13.28
N LEU A 97 -5.17 -1.31 -12.62
CA LEU A 97 -5.72 -0.71 -11.42
C LEU A 97 -6.62 0.46 -11.72
#